data_e7e5da5ebb3cc009864f5e4584c6974e
#
_entry.id   e7e5da5ebb3cc009864f5e4584c6974e
#
_cell.length_a   1.000
_cell.length_b   1.000
_cell.length_c   1.000
_cell.angle_alpha   90.00
_cell.angle_beta   90.00
_cell.angle_gamma   90.00
#
_symmetry.space_group_name_H-M   'P 1'
#
loop_
_entity.id
_entity.type
_entity.pdbx_description
1 polymer ?
#
loop_
_entity_poly.entity_id
_entity_poly.type
_entity_poly.pdbx_seq_one_letter_code
_entity_poly.pdbx_strand_id
1 'polypeptide(L)'
;LYYAYRVALLLCAGLCMGLALLVLAIGPYPRGTLVDYLCHWQTLLLNTVPVALLILLFYGLTGRTGAAFLLGGGIAFGFSLGNFYKIQFRDDPLYFEDMLILREAKAMASGDHYSLFINWQIILSVFCLLLGWVLLRLLAPGAGRPWWRRTAWALAAVAGAAALSPVILDGKVYEDTRNFGHLNQWSATQNYISHGFWYPFLHSISDFVETPPPGYNKAKTAKLLEEYPDADIPEERKISLVGLMREAYVDFSRYGVPGLDASGYNLYHALEAESYTGDLV
;
A
#
# COMPACT_ATOMS: atom_id res chain seq x y z
N LEU A 1 -6.95 -22.12 -31.48
CA LEU A 1 -8.21 -21.94 -30.74
C LEU A 1 -8.08 -22.40 -29.28
N TYR A 2 -7.68 -23.63 -28.98
CA TYR A 2 -7.60 -24.20 -27.63
C TYR A 2 -6.66 -23.41 -26.69
N TYR A 3 -5.53 -22.89 -27.20
CA TYR A 3 -4.60 -22.11 -26.39
C TYR A 3 -5.11 -20.71 -26.05
N ALA A 4 -5.77 -20.05 -27.00
CA ALA A 4 -6.40 -18.75 -26.75
C ALA A 4 -7.52 -18.87 -25.69
N TYR A 5 -8.31 -19.93 -25.77
CA TYR A 5 -9.32 -20.25 -24.78
C TYR A 5 -8.75 -20.37 -23.35
N ARG A 6 -7.63 -21.10 -23.18
CA ARG A 6 -7.00 -21.29 -21.88
C ARG A 6 -6.47 -19.99 -21.27
N VAL A 7 -5.85 -19.15 -22.09
CA VAL A 7 -5.35 -17.85 -21.64
C VAL A 7 -6.51 -16.92 -21.34
N ALA A 8 -7.54 -16.88 -22.17
CA ALA A 8 -8.74 -16.11 -21.91
C ALA A 8 -9.41 -16.52 -20.59
N LEU A 9 -9.57 -17.83 -20.36
CA LEU A 9 -10.14 -18.36 -19.12
C LEU A 9 -9.27 -18.00 -17.91
N LEU A 10 -7.94 -18.04 -18.03
CA LEU A 10 -7.01 -17.65 -16.99
C LEU A 10 -7.12 -16.15 -16.67
N LEU A 11 -7.20 -15.30 -17.69
CA LEU A 11 -7.36 -13.86 -17.51
C LEU A 11 -8.71 -13.53 -16.88
N CYS A 12 -9.80 -14.16 -17.33
CA CYS A 12 -11.12 -14.00 -16.68
C CYS A 12 -11.07 -14.40 -15.20
N ALA A 13 -10.45 -15.55 -14.88
CA ALA A 13 -10.29 -15.99 -13.50
C ALA A 13 -9.42 -15.00 -12.71
N GLY A 14 -8.36 -14.44 -13.32
CA GLY A 14 -7.51 -13.40 -12.72
C GLY A 14 -8.26 -12.12 -12.43
N LEU A 15 -9.10 -11.64 -13.34
CA LEU A 15 -9.96 -10.48 -13.12
C LEU A 15 -10.99 -10.74 -12.01
N CYS A 16 -11.61 -11.91 -11.98
CA CYS A 16 -12.53 -12.30 -10.90
C CYS A 16 -11.81 -12.35 -9.54
N MET A 17 -10.58 -12.87 -9.51
CA MET A 17 -9.76 -12.83 -8.29
C MET A 17 -9.45 -11.39 -7.86
N GLY A 18 -9.07 -10.52 -8.80
CA GLY A 18 -8.86 -9.10 -8.55
C GLY A 18 -10.09 -8.41 -7.94
N LEU A 19 -11.31 -8.74 -8.44
CA LEU A 19 -12.56 -8.24 -7.84
C LEU A 19 -12.78 -8.75 -6.41
N ALA A 20 -12.50 -10.03 -6.15
CA ALA A 20 -12.59 -10.57 -4.80
C ALA A 20 -11.61 -9.88 -3.83
N LEU A 21 -10.40 -9.57 -4.30
CA LEU A 21 -9.41 -8.83 -3.52
C LEU A 21 -9.79 -7.35 -3.33
N LEU A 22 -10.48 -6.75 -4.29
CA LEU A 22 -11.04 -5.40 -4.14
C LEU A 22 -12.14 -5.37 -3.07
N VAL A 23 -12.97 -6.43 -2.98
CA VAL A 23 -13.94 -6.60 -1.89
C VAL A 23 -13.23 -6.76 -0.54
N LEU A 24 -12.09 -7.45 -0.50
CA LEU A 24 -11.29 -7.59 0.72
C LEU A 24 -10.72 -6.25 1.18
N ALA A 25 -10.31 -5.37 0.25
CA ALA A 25 -9.75 -4.05 0.54
C ALA A 25 -10.72 -3.14 1.31
N ILE A 26 -12.03 -3.28 1.12
CA ILE A 26 -13.04 -2.49 1.83
C ILE A 26 -12.94 -2.69 3.35
N GLY A 27 -12.60 -3.89 3.81
CA GLY A 27 -12.40 -4.21 5.22
C GLY A 27 -13.54 -3.72 6.13
N PRO A 28 -13.23 -2.82 7.07
CA PRO A 28 -14.21 -2.27 8.03
C PRO A 28 -15.09 -1.15 7.47
N TYR A 29 -14.85 -0.70 6.22
CA TYR A 29 -15.53 0.46 5.65
C TYR A 29 -16.98 0.16 5.22
N PRO A 30 -17.81 1.21 4.99
CA PRO A 30 -19.20 1.05 4.59
C PRO A 30 -19.35 0.23 3.30
N ARG A 31 -20.37 -0.62 3.24
CA ARG A 31 -20.67 -1.44 2.04
C ARG A 31 -20.95 -0.61 0.79
N GLY A 32 -21.35 0.67 0.95
CA GLY A 32 -21.50 1.63 -0.15
C GLY A 32 -20.23 1.82 -0.96
N THR A 33 -19.05 1.74 -0.34
CA THR A 33 -17.74 1.82 -1.02
C THR A 33 -17.58 0.74 -2.11
N LEU A 34 -18.18 -0.45 -1.93
CA LEU A 34 -18.18 -1.48 -2.98
C LEU A 34 -18.98 -1.02 -4.21
N VAL A 35 -20.12 -0.37 -3.99
CA VAL A 35 -20.93 0.18 -5.09
C VAL A 35 -20.14 1.27 -5.81
N ASP A 36 -19.42 2.12 -5.06
CA ASP A 36 -18.55 3.13 -5.64
C ASP A 36 -17.47 2.50 -6.54
N TYR A 37 -16.82 1.43 -6.10
CA TYR A 37 -15.87 0.70 -6.94
C TYR A 37 -16.51 0.13 -8.21
N LEU A 38 -17.68 -0.48 -8.10
CA LEU A 38 -18.38 -1.08 -9.23
C LEU A 38 -18.86 -0.04 -10.25
N CYS A 39 -19.15 1.18 -9.80
CA CYS A 39 -19.55 2.28 -10.67
C CYS A 39 -18.39 2.98 -11.37
N HIS A 40 -17.13 2.79 -10.88
CA HIS A 40 -15.94 3.43 -11.44
C HIS A 40 -15.03 2.42 -12.15
N TRP A 41 -15.19 2.33 -13.46
CA TRP A 41 -14.44 1.37 -14.29
C TRP A 41 -12.92 1.50 -14.19
N GLN A 42 -12.39 2.72 -13.97
CA GLN A 42 -10.96 2.95 -13.75
C GLN A 42 -10.49 2.22 -12.48
N THR A 43 -11.18 2.41 -11.37
CA THR A 43 -10.87 1.70 -10.10
C THR A 43 -10.90 0.19 -10.28
N LEU A 44 -11.91 -0.34 -11.02
CA LEU A 44 -11.98 -1.78 -11.31
C LEU A 44 -10.77 -2.25 -12.09
N LEU A 45 -10.45 -1.59 -13.22
CA LEU A 45 -9.36 -2.03 -14.10
C LEU A 45 -8.00 -1.88 -13.43
N LEU A 46 -7.73 -0.73 -12.78
CA LEU A 46 -6.44 -0.48 -12.15
C LEU A 46 -6.14 -1.40 -10.97
N ASN A 47 -7.16 -2.00 -10.35
CA ASN A 47 -6.98 -2.99 -9.29
C ASN A 47 -6.99 -4.43 -9.80
N THR A 48 -7.76 -4.77 -10.85
CA THR A 48 -7.93 -6.15 -11.29
C THR A 48 -6.90 -6.58 -12.34
N VAL A 49 -6.52 -5.65 -13.25
CA VAL A 49 -5.55 -5.93 -14.31
C VAL A 49 -4.16 -6.29 -13.76
N PRO A 50 -3.60 -5.58 -12.76
CA PRO A 50 -2.32 -5.98 -12.17
C PRO A 50 -2.33 -7.40 -11.60
N VAL A 51 -3.42 -7.81 -10.95
CA VAL A 51 -3.59 -9.18 -10.44
C VAL A 51 -3.62 -10.19 -11.58
N ALA A 52 -4.36 -9.91 -12.65
CA ALA A 52 -4.41 -10.77 -13.81
C ALA A 52 -3.04 -10.89 -14.52
N LEU A 53 -2.29 -9.80 -14.62
CA LEU A 53 -0.92 -9.78 -15.18
C LEU A 53 0.06 -10.59 -14.31
N LEU A 54 -0.05 -10.48 -12.97
CA LEU A 54 0.74 -11.28 -12.05
C LEU A 54 0.47 -12.80 -12.28
N ILE A 55 -0.80 -13.19 -12.39
CA ILE A 55 -1.19 -14.56 -12.67
C ILE A 55 -0.67 -15.00 -14.06
N LEU A 56 -0.74 -14.13 -15.05
CA LEU A 56 -0.21 -14.40 -16.40
C LEU A 56 1.32 -14.58 -16.40
N LEU A 57 2.05 -13.82 -15.59
CA LEU A 57 3.49 -13.98 -15.39
C LEU A 57 3.80 -15.38 -14.85
N PHE A 58 3.09 -15.81 -13.79
CA PHE A 58 3.25 -17.17 -13.26
C PHE A 58 2.84 -18.26 -14.26
N TYR A 59 1.90 -17.96 -15.16
CA TYR A 59 1.58 -18.87 -16.26
C TYR A 59 2.73 -19.02 -17.24
N GLY A 60 3.41 -17.95 -17.58
CA GLY A 60 4.64 -17.99 -18.34
C GLY A 60 5.73 -18.82 -17.65
N LEU A 61 5.86 -18.72 -16.33
CA LEU A 61 6.86 -19.48 -15.56
C LEU A 61 6.52 -20.97 -15.43
N THR A 62 5.26 -21.29 -15.07
CA THR A 62 4.85 -22.68 -14.76
C THR A 62 4.33 -23.47 -15.97
N GLY A 63 3.76 -22.79 -16.97
CA GLY A 63 3.06 -23.41 -18.10
C GLY A 63 1.75 -24.10 -17.75
N ARG A 64 1.28 -24.02 -16.49
CA ARG A 64 0.09 -24.69 -15.96
C ARG A 64 -0.88 -23.64 -15.41
N THR A 65 -2.11 -23.60 -15.94
CA THR A 65 -3.13 -22.60 -15.55
C THR A 65 -3.46 -22.63 -14.06
N GLY A 66 -3.77 -23.81 -13.51
CA GLY A 66 -4.10 -23.96 -12.11
C GLY A 66 -2.95 -23.59 -11.16
N ALA A 67 -1.71 -23.97 -11.49
CA ALA A 67 -0.52 -23.61 -10.69
C ALA A 67 -0.25 -22.11 -10.76
N ALA A 68 -0.35 -21.50 -11.94
CA ALA A 68 -0.18 -20.07 -12.12
C ALA A 68 -1.19 -19.26 -11.34
N PHE A 69 -2.44 -19.67 -11.40
CA PHE A 69 -3.52 -19.02 -10.65
C PHE A 69 -3.35 -19.15 -9.15
N LEU A 70 -2.98 -20.32 -8.65
CA LEU A 70 -2.76 -20.53 -7.23
C LEU A 70 -1.56 -19.74 -6.70
N LEU A 71 -0.45 -19.71 -7.47
CA LEU A 71 0.74 -18.96 -7.08
C LEU A 71 0.52 -17.43 -7.20
N GLY A 72 0.12 -16.95 -8.35
CA GLY A 72 -0.08 -15.52 -8.59
C GLY A 72 -1.25 -14.96 -7.79
N GLY A 73 -2.39 -15.65 -7.77
CA GLY A 73 -3.56 -15.30 -6.96
C GLY A 73 -3.32 -15.43 -5.46
N GLY A 74 -2.55 -16.44 -5.04
CA GLY A 74 -2.14 -16.62 -3.64
C GLY A 74 -1.22 -15.52 -3.14
N ILE A 75 -0.24 -15.10 -3.95
CA ILE A 75 0.60 -13.94 -3.64
C ILE A 75 -0.25 -12.68 -3.54
N ALA A 76 -1.12 -12.45 -4.54
CA ALA A 76 -2.00 -11.30 -4.53
C ALA A 76 -2.93 -11.30 -3.31
N PHE A 77 -3.48 -12.45 -2.93
CA PHE A 77 -4.27 -12.61 -1.72
C PHE A 77 -3.47 -12.32 -0.46
N GLY A 78 -2.22 -12.81 -0.36
CA GLY A 78 -1.34 -12.57 0.79
C GLY A 78 -1.09 -11.08 1.03
N PHE A 79 -0.78 -10.30 -0.02
CA PHE A 79 -0.63 -8.84 0.07
C PHE A 79 -1.93 -8.15 0.48
N SER A 80 -3.05 -8.52 -0.13
CA SER A 80 -4.35 -7.93 0.20
C SER A 80 -4.79 -8.26 1.63
N LEU A 81 -4.47 -9.46 2.11
CA LEU A 81 -4.71 -9.87 3.50
C LEU A 81 -3.81 -9.10 4.48
N GLY A 82 -2.54 -8.88 4.11
CA GLY A 82 -1.61 -8.05 4.88
C GLY A 82 -2.12 -6.62 5.02
N ASN A 83 -2.58 -6.03 3.91
CA ASN A 83 -3.21 -4.70 3.92
C ASN A 83 -4.47 -4.66 4.81
N PHE A 84 -5.34 -5.67 4.69
CA PHE A 84 -6.55 -5.77 5.51
C PHE A 84 -6.22 -5.74 7.00
N TYR A 85 -5.27 -6.55 7.47
CA TYR A 85 -4.90 -6.57 8.88
C TYR A 85 -4.11 -5.32 9.30
N LYS A 86 -3.26 -4.76 8.45
CA LYS A 86 -2.54 -3.52 8.76
C LYS A 86 -3.51 -2.36 9.01
N ILE A 87 -4.51 -2.19 8.14
CA ILE A 87 -5.57 -1.20 8.35
C ILE A 87 -6.35 -1.49 9.64
N GLN A 88 -6.72 -2.75 9.87
CA GLN A 88 -7.52 -3.13 11.03
C GLN A 88 -6.82 -2.87 12.37
N PHE A 89 -5.50 -3.03 12.43
CA PHE A 89 -4.75 -2.89 13.68
C PHE A 89 -4.12 -1.50 13.85
N ARG A 90 -3.81 -0.82 12.76
CA ARG A 90 -3.03 0.42 12.80
C ARG A 90 -3.72 1.61 12.13
N ASP A 91 -4.87 1.41 11.51
CA ASP A 91 -5.52 2.39 10.63
C ASP A 91 -4.56 2.97 9.57
N ASP A 92 -3.68 2.12 9.06
CA ASP A 92 -2.63 2.48 8.11
C ASP A 92 -2.56 1.43 6.99
N PRO A 93 -2.64 1.84 5.69
CA PRO A 93 -2.60 0.91 4.59
C PRO A 93 -1.20 0.37 4.32
N LEU A 94 -1.12 -0.70 3.52
CA LEU A 94 0.15 -1.29 3.10
C LEU A 94 0.71 -0.52 1.91
N TYR A 95 1.88 0.10 2.08
CA TYR A 95 2.65 0.77 1.04
C TYR A 95 3.78 -0.10 0.51
N PHE A 96 4.32 0.26 -0.65
CA PHE A 96 5.44 -0.48 -1.23
C PHE A 96 6.70 -0.43 -0.34
N GLU A 97 6.94 0.65 0.35
CA GLU A 97 8.06 0.82 1.30
C GLU A 97 8.02 -0.17 2.47
N ASP A 98 6.82 -0.62 2.88
CA ASP A 98 6.67 -1.63 3.92
C ASP A 98 7.36 -2.96 3.56
N MET A 99 7.63 -3.19 2.27
CA MET A 99 8.36 -4.38 1.83
C MET A 99 9.80 -4.39 2.34
N LEU A 100 10.38 -3.22 2.59
CA LEU A 100 11.74 -3.10 3.13
C LEU A 100 11.80 -3.49 4.61
N ILE A 101 10.73 -3.25 5.35
CA ILE A 101 10.64 -3.50 6.80
C ILE A 101 9.90 -4.80 7.16
N LEU A 102 9.60 -5.65 6.16
CA LEU A 102 8.94 -6.96 6.39
C LEU A 102 9.66 -7.81 7.44
N ARG A 103 10.97 -7.66 7.55
CA ARG A 103 11.79 -8.38 8.54
C ARG A 103 11.50 -7.93 9.97
N GLU A 104 11.23 -6.63 10.15
CA GLU A 104 10.86 -6.04 11.43
C GLU A 104 9.39 -6.33 11.77
N ALA A 105 8.51 -6.28 10.77
CA ALA A 105 7.10 -6.63 10.91
C ALA A 105 6.90 -8.07 11.40
N LYS A 106 7.76 -9.02 10.98
CA LYS A 106 7.75 -10.39 11.47
C LYS A 106 8.07 -10.48 12.96
N ALA A 107 9.01 -9.66 13.46
CA ALA A 107 9.36 -9.61 14.88
C ALA A 107 8.21 -9.04 15.72
N MET A 108 7.47 -8.06 15.19
CA MET A 108 6.30 -7.48 15.85
C MET A 108 5.08 -8.41 15.84
N ALA A 109 4.88 -9.18 14.77
CA ALA A 109 3.75 -10.12 14.63
C ALA A 109 3.88 -11.36 15.56
N SER A 110 5.06 -11.62 16.11
CA SER A 110 5.28 -12.72 17.05
C SER A 110 4.86 -12.39 18.49
N GLY A 111 4.39 -11.17 18.77
CA GLY A 111 3.84 -10.79 20.08
C GLY A 111 2.36 -11.17 20.20
N ASP A 112 1.95 -11.71 21.36
CA ASP A 112 0.58 -12.19 21.67
C ASP A 112 -0.51 -11.09 21.69
N HIS A 113 -0.25 -9.93 21.06
CA HIS A 113 -1.13 -8.75 21.20
C HIS A 113 -2.16 -8.59 20.08
N TYR A 114 -2.13 -9.40 19.02
CA TYR A 114 -3.03 -9.26 17.88
C TYR A 114 -3.95 -10.48 17.73
N SER A 115 -5.25 -10.30 17.98
CA SER A 115 -6.24 -11.34 17.68
C SER A 115 -6.61 -11.29 16.19
N LEU A 116 -6.16 -12.27 15.42
CA LEU A 116 -6.58 -12.44 14.03
C LEU A 116 -8.04 -12.91 13.99
N PHE A 117 -8.90 -12.17 13.34
CA PHE A 117 -10.29 -12.57 13.12
C PHE A 117 -10.53 -12.77 11.63
N ILE A 118 -11.42 -13.71 11.32
CA ILE A 118 -11.79 -14.05 9.96
C ILE A 118 -13.17 -13.46 9.69
N ASN A 119 -13.27 -12.63 8.66
CA ASN A 119 -14.52 -12.06 8.21
C ASN A 119 -14.98 -12.67 6.87
N TRP A 120 -16.18 -12.30 6.42
CA TRP A 120 -16.76 -12.83 5.20
C TRP A 120 -15.96 -12.46 3.94
N GLN A 121 -15.26 -11.32 3.90
CA GLN A 121 -14.44 -10.91 2.75
C GLN A 121 -13.23 -11.83 2.59
N ILE A 122 -12.60 -12.23 3.70
CA ILE A 122 -11.50 -13.21 3.70
C ILE A 122 -12.01 -14.56 3.18
N ILE A 123 -13.16 -15.02 3.72
CA ILE A 123 -13.76 -16.28 3.29
C ILE A 123 -14.10 -16.25 1.80
N LEU A 124 -14.69 -15.16 1.30
CA LEU A 124 -14.99 -14.98 -0.13
C LEU A 124 -13.72 -15.05 -0.98
N SER A 125 -12.65 -14.37 -0.57
CA SER A 125 -11.39 -14.34 -1.32
C SER A 125 -10.72 -15.72 -1.38
N VAL A 126 -10.71 -16.46 -0.27
CA VAL A 126 -10.22 -17.85 -0.21
C VAL A 126 -11.09 -18.76 -1.07
N PHE A 127 -12.42 -18.61 -1.00
CA PHE A 127 -13.35 -19.38 -1.83
C PHE A 127 -13.11 -19.12 -3.32
N CYS A 128 -12.95 -17.86 -3.74
CA CYS A 128 -12.65 -17.51 -5.13
C CYS A 128 -11.30 -18.08 -5.58
N LEU A 129 -10.29 -18.05 -4.71
CA LEU A 129 -8.98 -18.64 -5.01
C LEU A 129 -9.07 -20.15 -5.22
N LEU A 130 -9.74 -20.87 -4.32
CA LEU A 130 -9.90 -22.32 -4.41
C LEU A 130 -10.80 -22.72 -5.58
N LEU A 131 -11.94 -22.05 -5.76
CA LEU A 131 -12.87 -22.31 -6.86
C LEU A 131 -12.19 -22.07 -8.21
N GLY A 132 -11.53 -20.91 -8.37
CA GLY A 132 -10.81 -20.59 -9.61
C GLY A 132 -9.70 -21.61 -9.93
N TRP A 133 -8.97 -22.04 -8.91
CA TRP A 133 -7.97 -23.10 -9.07
C TRP A 133 -8.59 -24.41 -9.55
N VAL A 134 -9.68 -24.87 -8.92
CA VAL A 134 -10.39 -26.12 -9.32
C VAL A 134 -10.93 -25.99 -10.74
N LEU A 135 -11.64 -24.90 -11.06
CA LEU A 135 -12.19 -24.68 -12.40
C LEU A 135 -11.10 -24.67 -13.48
N LEU A 136 -9.98 -23.98 -13.23
CA LEU A 136 -8.87 -23.98 -14.18
C LEU A 136 -8.19 -25.33 -14.34
N ARG A 137 -8.15 -26.14 -13.28
CA ARG A 137 -7.67 -27.54 -13.36
C ARG A 137 -8.57 -28.41 -14.20
N LEU A 138 -9.88 -28.22 -14.12
CA LEU A 138 -10.88 -29.02 -14.84
C LEU A 138 -11.07 -28.56 -16.29
N LEU A 139 -11.23 -27.22 -16.50
CA LEU A 139 -11.61 -26.66 -17.80
C LEU A 139 -10.40 -26.35 -18.70
N ALA A 140 -9.24 -26.09 -18.12
CA ALA A 140 -8.02 -25.73 -18.82
C ALA A 140 -6.80 -26.52 -18.32
N PRO A 141 -6.85 -27.88 -18.32
CA PRO A 141 -5.77 -28.71 -17.80
C PRO A 141 -4.44 -28.41 -18.49
N GLY A 142 -3.34 -28.46 -17.72
CA GLY A 142 -1.99 -28.17 -18.20
C GLY A 142 -1.52 -29.24 -19.19
N ALA A 143 -1.16 -28.86 -20.40
CA ALA A 143 -0.32 -29.65 -21.30
C ALA A 143 1.08 -29.04 -21.31
N GLY A 144 2.12 -29.90 -21.30
CA GLY A 144 3.50 -29.46 -21.41
C GLY A 144 3.68 -28.55 -22.64
N ARG A 145 4.26 -27.38 -22.39
CA ARG A 145 4.50 -26.41 -23.49
C ARG A 145 5.98 -26.28 -23.75
N PRO A 146 6.38 -26.05 -25.01
CA PRO A 146 7.74 -25.68 -25.31
C PRO A 146 8.09 -24.38 -24.58
N TRP A 147 9.29 -24.27 -24.07
CA TRP A 147 9.79 -23.19 -23.22
C TRP A 147 9.60 -21.81 -23.87
N TRP A 148 9.78 -21.65 -25.19
CA TRP A 148 9.64 -20.39 -25.90
C TRP A 148 8.22 -19.78 -25.84
N ARG A 149 7.17 -20.62 -25.83
CA ARG A 149 5.78 -20.13 -25.67
C ARG A 149 5.51 -19.68 -24.23
N ARG A 150 6.14 -20.34 -23.29
CA ARG A 150 6.06 -19.93 -21.87
C ARG A 150 6.71 -18.57 -21.68
N THR A 151 7.93 -18.39 -22.20
CA THR A 151 8.66 -17.11 -22.16
C THR A 151 7.88 -16.00 -22.84
N ALA A 152 7.22 -16.28 -23.99
CA ALA A 152 6.38 -15.29 -24.67
C ALA A 152 5.23 -14.76 -23.77
N TRP A 153 4.58 -15.62 -22.99
CA TRP A 153 3.54 -15.17 -22.06
C TRP A 153 4.09 -14.43 -20.85
N ALA A 154 5.24 -14.83 -20.33
CA ALA A 154 5.92 -14.06 -19.28
C ALA A 154 6.31 -12.66 -19.79
N LEU A 155 6.88 -12.58 -21.00
CA LEU A 155 7.21 -11.30 -21.64
C LEU A 155 5.95 -10.45 -21.92
N ALA A 156 4.85 -11.08 -22.34
CA ALA A 156 3.58 -10.38 -22.53
C ALA A 156 3.04 -9.80 -21.22
N ALA A 157 3.16 -10.52 -20.10
CA ALA A 157 2.78 -10.01 -18.78
C ALA A 157 3.66 -8.83 -18.36
N VAL A 158 4.97 -8.91 -18.54
CA VAL A 158 5.91 -7.83 -18.25
C VAL A 158 5.65 -6.62 -19.16
N ALA A 159 5.43 -6.83 -20.44
CA ALA A 159 5.08 -5.76 -21.39
C ALA A 159 3.74 -5.10 -21.01
N GLY A 160 2.75 -5.88 -20.60
CA GLY A 160 1.47 -5.35 -20.11
C GLY A 160 1.64 -4.52 -18.85
N ALA A 161 2.45 -4.96 -17.90
CA ALA A 161 2.79 -4.20 -16.69
C ALA A 161 3.54 -2.91 -17.04
N ALA A 162 4.52 -2.97 -17.94
CA ALA A 162 5.26 -1.80 -18.42
C ALA A 162 4.36 -0.80 -19.18
N ALA A 163 3.38 -1.27 -19.95
CA ALA A 163 2.40 -0.42 -20.63
C ALA A 163 1.43 0.24 -19.65
N LEU A 164 1.13 -0.41 -18.52
CA LEU A 164 0.23 0.10 -17.48
C LEU A 164 0.95 1.04 -16.51
N SER A 165 2.26 0.90 -16.34
CA SER A 165 3.03 1.66 -15.34
C SER A 165 2.94 3.18 -15.49
N PRO A 166 2.95 3.79 -16.71
CA PRO A 166 2.80 5.24 -16.83
C PRO A 166 1.46 5.76 -16.28
N VAL A 167 0.40 4.95 -16.39
CA VAL A 167 -0.93 5.30 -15.85
C VAL A 167 -0.96 5.12 -14.33
N ILE A 168 -0.37 4.03 -13.83
CA ILE A 168 -0.34 3.74 -12.38
C ILE A 168 0.50 4.76 -11.62
N LEU A 169 1.65 5.18 -12.18
CA LEU A 169 2.60 6.06 -11.50
C LEU A 169 2.31 7.56 -11.72
N ASP A 170 1.32 7.91 -12.55
CA ASP A 170 0.95 9.30 -12.80
C ASP A 170 0.12 9.88 -11.63
N GLY A 171 0.65 10.89 -10.96
CA GLY A 171 -0.01 11.53 -9.82
C GLY A 171 -1.32 12.24 -10.18
N LYS A 172 -1.46 12.77 -11.43
CA LYS A 172 -2.73 13.40 -11.87
C LYS A 172 -3.80 12.36 -12.07
N VAL A 173 -3.48 11.24 -12.74
CA VAL A 173 -4.42 10.12 -12.89
C VAL A 173 -4.81 9.58 -11.53
N TYR A 174 -3.87 9.52 -10.58
CA TYR A 174 -4.16 9.10 -9.21
C TYR A 174 -5.15 10.05 -8.53
N GLU A 175 -4.95 11.35 -8.65
CA GLU A 175 -5.87 12.34 -8.10
C GLU A 175 -7.26 12.30 -8.74
N ASP A 176 -7.33 12.15 -10.06
CA ASP A 176 -8.58 12.15 -10.84
C ASP A 176 -9.42 10.87 -10.61
N THR A 177 -8.82 9.77 -10.14
CA THR A 177 -9.51 8.49 -9.88
C THR A 177 -10.04 8.36 -8.45
N ARG A 178 -9.94 9.39 -7.63
CA ARG A 178 -10.49 9.41 -6.26
C ARG A 178 -12.00 9.20 -6.26
N ASN A 179 -12.45 8.36 -5.34
CA ASN A 179 -13.86 8.10 -5.16
C ASN A 179 -14.25 8.13 -3.67
N PHE A 180 -14.72 9.29 -3.22
CA PHE A 180 -15.06 9.53 -1.82
C PHE A 180 -16.55 9.36 -1.48
N GLY A 181 -17.36 8.72 -2.32
CA GLY A 181 -18.81 8.63 -2.12
C GLY A 181 -19.25 8.26 -0.70
N HIS A 182 -18.53 7.33 -0.06
CA HIS A 182 -18.80 6.87 1.30
C HIS A 182 -17.58 6.97 2.24
N LEU A 183 -16.53 7.68 1.83
CA LEU A 183 -15.24 7.77 2.53
C LEU A 183 -14.92 9.22 2.90
N ASN A 184 -14.14 9.39 3.97
CA ASN A 184 -13.68 10.69 4.42
C ASN A 184 -12.40 11.10 3.69
N GLN A 185 -12.47 12.16 2.90
CA GLN A 185 -11.33 12.68 2.13
C GLN A 185 -10.15 13.19 2.98
N TRP A 186 -10.39 13.49 4.25
CA TRP A 186 -9.37 14.01 5.18
C TRP A 186 -8.59 12.90 5.88
N SER A 187 -9.02 11.65 5.78
CA SER A 187 -8.29 10.50 6.28
C SER A 187 -7.35 9.96 5.20
N ALA A 188 -6.04 9.90 5.50
CA ALA A 188 -5.04 9.34 4.59
C ALA A 188 -5.37 7.88 4.22
N THR A 189 -5.77 7.07 5.20
CA THR A 189 -6.19 5.68 5.00
C THR A 189 -7.40 5.57 4.09
N GLN A 190 -8.43 6.40 4.31
CA GLN A 190 -9.63 6.37 3.48
C GLN A 190 -9.39 6.95 2.09
N ASN A 191 -8.48 7.92 1.96
CA ASN A 191 -8.01 8.38 0.65
C ASN A 191 -7.34 7.22 -0.12
N TYR A 192 -6.45 6.48 0.51
CA TYR A 192 -5.84 5.28 -0.09
C TYR A 192 -6.91 4.27 -0.53
N ILE A 193 -7.83 3.91 0.37
CA ILE A 193 -8.92 2.95 0.10
C ILE A 193 -9.87 3.46 -0.99
N SER A 194 -10.02 4.78 -1.21
CA SER A 194 -10.85 5.32 -2.30
C SER A 194 -10.42 4.81 -3.69
N HIS A 195 -9.16 4.43 -3.83
CA HIS A 195 -8.58 3.86 -5.06
C HIS A 195 -8.56 2.32 -5.09
N GLY A 196 -9.00 1.66 -4.03
CA GLY A 196 -8.88 0.20 -3.84
C GLY A 196 -7.64 -0.18 -3.05
N PHE A 197 -6.94 -1.27 -3.47
CA PHE A 197 -5.70 -1.69 -2.83
C PHE A 197 -4.54 -1.83 -3.82
N TRP A 198 -4.71 -2.62 -4.88
CA TRP A 198 -3.61 -2.92 -5.81
C TRP A 198 -3.12 -1.69 -6.56
N TYR A 199 -4.01 -0.78 -6.91
CA TYR A 199 -3.64 0.47 -7.58
C TYR A 199 -2.80 1.38 -6.67
N PRO A 200 -3.28 1.80 -5.48
CA PRO A 200 -2.48 2.67 -4.62
C PRO A 200 -1.21 2.00 -4.10
N PHE A 201 -1.21 0.68 -3.88
CA PHE A 201 0.00 -0.07 -3.52
C PHE A 201 1.09 0.02 -4.61
N LEU A 202 0.71 -0.12 -5.88
CA LEU A 202 1.65 0.04 -7.00
C LEU A 202 1.99 1.51 -7.25
N HIS A 203 1.06 2.44 -7.01
CA HIS A 203 1.32 3.87 -7.12
C HIS A 203 2.37 4.33 -6.11
N SER A 204 2.35 3.81 -4.89
CA SER A 204 3.33 4.17 -3.85
C SER A 204 4.78 3.81 -4.18
N ILE A 205 5.04 3.07 -5.29
CA ILE A 205 6.38 2.91 -5.85
C ILE A 205 6.96 4.28 -6.29
N SER A 206 6.11 5.21 -6.75
CA SER A 206 6.53 6.56 -7.13
C SER A 206 7.08 7.36 -5.96
N ASP A 207 6.50 7.17 -4.78
CA ASP A 207 6.89 7.86 -3.55
C ASP A 207 8.24 7.31 -3.02
N PHE A 208 8.53 6.05 -3.33
CA PHE A 208 9.80 5.40 -2.99
C PHE A 208 10.99 5.92 -3.83
N VAL A 209 10.72 6.44 -5.01
CA VAL A 209 11.75 7.00 -5.90
C VAL A 209 11.89 8.49 -5.61
N GLU A 210 12.77 8.84 -4.66
CA GLU A 210 13.08 10.23 -4.37
C GLU A 210 13.63 10.93 -5.63
N THR A 211 12.89 11.92 -6.10
CA THR A 211 13.36 12.80 -7.17
C THR A 211 13.98 14.06 -6.57
N PRO A 212 15.22 14.40 -6.92
CA PRO A 212 15.82 15.61 -6.40
C PRO A 212 14.99 16.85 -6.78
N PRO A 213 14.88 17.86 -5.89
CA PRO A 213 14.09 19.05 -6.17
C PRO A 213 14.58 19.79 -7.42
N PRO A 214 13.71 20.54 -8.11
CA PRO A 214 14.10 21.29 -9.29
C PRO A 214 15.27 22.22 -9.01
N GLY A 215 16.33 22.13 -9.82
CA GLY A 215 17.55 22.94 -9.67
C GLY A 215 18.58 22.35 -8.70
N TYR A 216 18.35 21.19 -8.12
CA TYR A 216 19.34 20.47 -7.31
C TYR A 216 20.58 20.11 -8.15
N ASN A 217 21.73 20.45 -7.63
CA ASN A 217 23.01 20.05 -8.22
C ASN A 217 23.98 19.67 -7.09
N LYS A 218 24.36 18.41 -7.05
CA LYS A 218 25.24 17.84 -6.01
C LYS A 218 26.55 18.64 -5.82
N ALA A 219 27.18 19.07 -6.92
CA ALA A 219 28.42 19.83 -6.85
C ALA A 219 28.21 21.24 -6.28
N LYS A 220 27.09 21.90 -6.60
CA LYS A 220 26.72 23.20 -6.06
C LYS A 220 26.40 23.11 -4.57
N THR A 221 25.66 22.05 -4.18
CA THR A 221 25.31 21.82 -2.78
C THR A 221 26.57 21.51 -1.95
N ALA A 222 27.51 20.70 -2.47
CA ALA A 222 28.74 20.42 -1.78
C ALA A 222 29.57 21.71 -1.53
N LYS A 223 29.63 22.62 -2.51
CA LYS A 223 30.28 23.92 -2.33
C LYS A 223 29.62 24.81 -1.27
N LEU A 224 28.30 24.77 -1.20
CA LEU A 224 27.55 25.48 -0.14
C LEU A 224 27.87 24.91 1.25
N LEU A 225 28.02 23.60 1.37
CA LEU A 225 28.42 22.96 2.63
C LEU A 225 29.87 23.29 3.04
N GLU A 226 30.77 23.53 2.08
CA GLU A 226 32.16 23.97 2.36
C GLU A 226 32.19 25.37 3.01
N GLU A 227 31.15 26.21 2.77
CA GLU A 227 31.03 27.54 3.43
C GLU A 227 30.64 27.43 4.90
N TYR A 228 30.12 26.24 5.34
CA TYR A 228 29.73 25.95 6.71
C TYR A 228 30.52 24.74 7.24
N PRO A 229 31.83 24.91 7.49
CA PRO A 229 32.63 23.82 8.01
C PRO A 229 32.17 23.40 9.39
N ASP A 230 32.17 22.09 9.65
CA ASP A 230 31.85 21.54 10.98
C ASP A 230 32.80 22.19 12.00
N ALA A 231 32.23 22.81 13.02
CA ALA A 231 32.99 23.30 14.13
C ALA A 231 33.50 22.12 14.94
N ASP A 232 34.81 21.97 15.07
CA ASP A 232 35.42 20.99 15.97
C ASP A 232 35.14 21.43 17.41
N ILE A 233 34.05 20.92 17.99
CA ILE A 233 33.64 21.23 19.37
C ILE A 233 34.46 20.32 20.31
N PRO A 234 35.32 20.88 21.19
CA PRO A 234 36.06 20.08 22.17
C PRO A 234 35.12 19.19 23.00
N GLU A 235 35.55 17.98 23.35
CA GLU A 235 34.74 17.00 24.08
C GLU A 235 34.12 17.59 25.37
N GLU A 236 34.89 18.46 26.04
CA GLU A 236 34.45 19.11 27.29
C GLU A 236 33.30 20.10 27.07
N ARG A 237 33.05 20.53 25.83
CA ARG A 237 31.97 21.44 25.44
C ARG A 237 30.81 20.75 24.73
N LYS A 238 30.92 19.44 24.47
CA LYS A 238 29.84 18.66 23.92
C LYS A 238 28.75 18.45 24.97
N ILE A 239 27.53 18.85 24.64
CA ILE A 239 26.36 18.66 25.47
C ILE A 239 25.48 17.56 24.90
N SER A 240 24.84 16.79 25.76
CA SER A 240 23.80 15.85 25.32
C SER A 240 22.53 16.65 24.98
N LEU A 241 22.05 16.48 23.74
CA LEU A 241 20.81 17.09 23.29
C LEU A 241 19.72 16.01 23.22
N VAL A 242 18.64 16.24 23.97
CA VAL A 242 17.45 15.35 23.93
C VAL A 242 16.35 16.10 23.19
N GLY A 243 16.02 15.63 21.98
CA GLY A 243 14.88 16.13 21.22
C GLY A 243 13.61 15.36 21.59
N LEU A 244 12.59 16.05 22.10
CA LEU A 244 11.27 15.47 22.38
C LEU A 244 10.23 16.12 21.48
N MET A 245 9.78 15.38 20.45
CA MET A 245 8.66 15.81 19.62
C MET A 245 7.35 15.43 20.33
N ARG A 246 6.49 16.41 20.56
CA ARG A 246 5.16 16.22 21.17
C ARG A 246 4.10 16.54 20.13
N GLU A 247 3.82 15.58 19.25
CA GLU A 247 2.78 15.70 18.22
C GLU A 247 1.40 15.90 18.88
N ALA A 248 0.57 16.75 18.28
CA ALA A 248 -0.79 17.04 18.72
C ALA A 248 -0.90 17.54 20.19
N TYR A 249 0.19 18.07 20.76
CA TYR A 249 0.11 18.68 22.09
C TYR A 249 -0.57 20.05 22.01
N VAL A 250 -1.65 20.20 22.74
CA VAL A 250 -2.38 21.46 22.87
C VAL A 250 -2.48 21.82 24.35
N ASP A 251 -2.07 23.03 24.69
CA ASP A 251 -2.29 23.58 26.02
C ASP A 251 -3.70 24.18 26.13
N PHE A 252 -4.65 23.36 26.54
CA PHE A 252 -6.04 23.77 26.69
C PHE A 252 -6.26 24.79 27.82
N SER A 253 -5.31 24.99 28.75
CA SER A 253 -5.41 26.00 29.79
C SER A 253 -5.51 27.43 29.20
N ARG A 254 -4.95 27.64 28.02
CA ARG A 254 -4.96 28.92 27.28
C ARG A 254 -6.33 29.27 26.69
N TYR A 255 -7.23 28.30 26.55
CA TYR A 255 -8.51 28.48 25.86
C TYR A 255 -9.72 28.66 26.77
N GLY A 256 -9.52 28.73 28.10
CA GLY A 256 -10.59 28.96 29.04
C GLY A 256 -11.70 27.91 29.03
N VAL A 257 -11.35 26.64 28.83
CA VAL A 257 -12.31 25.52 28.73
C VAL A 257 -13.02 25.33 30.08
N PRO A 258 -14.36 25.45 30.14
CA PRO A 258 -15.10 25.29 31.40
C PRO A 258 -14.91 23.89 32.00
N GLY A 259 -14.55 23.83 33.29
CA GLY A 259 -14.38 22.56 34.01
C GLY A 259 -13.04 21.83 33.75
N LEU A 260 -12.12 22.44 33.02
CA LEU A 260 -10.79 21.90 32.84
C LEU A 260 -9.96 22.05 34.11
N ASP A 261 -9.42 20.97 34.64
CA ASP A 261 -8.35 21.02 35.63
C ASP A 261 -7.01 21.36 34.95
N ALA A 262 -6.58 22.59 35.04
CA ALA A 262 -5.35 23.09 34.46
C ALA A 262 -4.07 22.64 35.19
N SER A 263 -4.18 21.93 36.31
CA SER A 263 -3.03 21.51 37.13
C SER A 263 -2.07 20.59 36.38
N GLY A 264 -2.56 19.83 35.39
CA GLY A 264 -1.75 18.99 34.52
C GLY A 264 -0.74 19.76 33.65
N TYR A 265 -0.92 21.07 33.47
CA TYR A 265 -0.01 21.92 32.68
C TYR A 265 1.02 22.67 33.53
N ASN A 266 0.96 22.58 34.86
CA ASN A 266 1.82 23.36 35.77
C ASN A 266 3.31 23.14 35.50
N LEU A 267 3.74 21.89 35.27
CA LEU A 267 5.14 21.60 34.96
C LEU A 267 5.55 22.21 33.61
N TYR A 268 4.68 22.18 32.64
CA TYR A 268 4.93 22.76 31.33
C TYR A 268 5.12 24.28 31.43
N HIS A 269 4.23 24.96 32.14
CA HIS A 269 4.32 26.42 32.36
C HIS A 269 5.55 26.82 33.19
N ALA A 270 5.95 26.00 34.16
CA ALA A 270 7.19 26.23 34.90
C ALA A 270 8.43 26.14 34.00
N LEU A 271 8.48 25.12 33.12
CA LEU A 271 9.55 24.98 32.15
C LEU A 271 9.55 26.10 31.10
N GLU A 272 8.36 26.54 30.66
CA GLU A 272 8.18 27.63 29.72
C GLU A 272 8.79 28.94 30.26
N ALA A 273 8.63 29.22 31.56
CA ALA A 273 9.18 30.40 32.20
C ALA A 273 10.72 30.44 32.29
N GLU A 274 11.35 29.26 32.24
CA GLU A 274 12.83 29.10 32.32
C GLU A 274 13.48 28.81 30.96
N SER A 275 12.70 28.79 29.87
CA SER A 275 13.13 28.33 28.55
C SER A 275 12.88 29.38 27.46
N TYR A 276 13.53 29.18 26.31
CA TYR A 276 13.16 29.90 25.09
C TYR A 276 11.93 29.20 24.48
N THR A 277 10.81 29.94 24.42
CA THR A 277 9.54 29.43 23.90
C THR A 277 9.12 30.18 22.65
N GLY A 278 8.37 29.53 21.78
CA GLY A 278 7.77 30.08 20.56
C GLY A 278 6.54 29.30 20.15
N ASP A 279 5.60 29.95 19.52
CA ASP A 279 4.42 29.29 18.94
C ASP A 279 4.73 28.85 17.50
N LEU A 280 4.43 27.61 17.19
CA LEU A 280 4.40 27.10 15.82
C LEU A 280 3.04 27.51 15.22
N VAL A 281 3.07 28.39 14.21
CA VAL A 281 1.90 28.87 13.49
C VAL A 281 1.75 28.11 12.18
#